data_f939ec2559b44529359ddb82f0760680
#
_entry.id   f939ec2559b44529359ddb82f0760680
#
_cell.length_a   1.000
_cell.length_b   1.000
_cell.length_c   1.000
_cell.angle_alpha   90.00
_cell.angle_beta   90.00
_cell.angle_gamma   90.00
#
_symmetry.space_group_name_H-M   'P 1'
#
loop_
_entity.id
_entity.type
_entity.pdbx_description
1 polymer ?
#
loop_
_entity_poly.entity_id
_entity_poly.type
_entity_poly.pdbx_seq_one_letter_code
_entity_poly.pdbx_strand_id
1 'polypeptide(L)'
;MGASQALPILIGILLACASGISQTQQKPQGSLHISVPDESWVVQIDAPGFSIERDTLRQGQRYFMANNSKSGVVLSVTLERVNGKAEMEECRSSLQKRAAGDGQFKISNVRTRDINDVPVVEFLIPEAQGIPVQQGNLFACMVNADVYIDIHLSKVQFQAKDESLFETVLKNTHIVEASANDAPANAGSARQLFVDGSRAYTKGDFASAIPPYQQAFDLEKKQRTLDQTMTRVLIDNLGMAYGITGNLGKAAEIFNYGVSIDPNYPLFYYNIACVYGEKDDAENAISYLQKAFENKAHVVPGEKMPDPRTDDSFTRLMKNDRFVKVVTSLMQSGQ
;
A
#
# COMPACT_ATOMS: atom_id res chain seq x y z
N MET A 1 -14.12 17.63 -15.96
CA MET A 1 -14.15 18.44 -14.73
C MET A 1 -14.14 17.47 -13.56
N GLY A 2 -12.99 17.00 -13.18
CA GLY A 2 -12.76 16.13 -12.01
C GLY A 2 -11.97 16.93 -10.98
N ALA A 3 -12.62 17.28 -9.88
CA ALA A 3 -11.99 17.97 -8.79
C ALA A 3 -11.00 17.02 -8.12
N SER A 4 -9.71 17.30 -8.27
CA SER A 4 -8.65 16.73 -7.46
C SER A 4 -8.91 17.13 -6.00
N GLN A 5 -9.35 16.18 -5.19
CA GLN A 5 -9.44 16.39 -3.75
C GLN A 5 -8.00 16.38 -3.20
N ALA A 6 -7.52 17.55 -2.84
CA ALA A 6 -6.28 17.69 -2.10
C ALA A 6 -6.41 16.92 -0.79
N LEU A 7 -5.58 15.88 -0.61
CA LEU A 7 -5.46 15.14 0.64
C LEU A 7 -5.00 16.12 1.73
N PRO A 8 -5.60 16.12 2.92
CA PRO A 8 -5.14 16.98 4.01
C PRO A 8 -3.72 16.60 4.39
N ILE A 9 -2.86 17.59 4.44
CA ILE A 9 -1.46 17.47 4.87
C ILE A 9 -1.49 17.12 6.36
N LEU A 10 -1.30 15.83 6.68
CA LEU A 10 -1.00 15.40 8.04
C LEU A 10 0.43 15.87 8.37
N ILE A 11 0.54 17.05 8.91
CA ILE A 11 1.76 17.49 9.60
C ILE A 11 1.81 16.68 10.90
N GLY A 12 2.50 15.53 10.84
CA GLY A 12 2.69 14.67 12.01
C GLY A 12 3.53 15.39 13.07
N ILE A 13 2.89 15.96 14.08
CA ILE A 13 3.55 16.30 15.33
C ILE A 13 3.73 14.96 16.06
N LEU A 14 4.89 14.34 15.93
CA LEU A 14 5.27 13.17 16.73
C LEU A 14 5.62 13.61 18.15
N LEU A 15 4.62 13.55 19.05
CA LEU A 15 4.91 13.33 20.46
C LEU A 15 5.42 11.88 20.58
N ALA A 16 6.70 11.73 20.88
CA ALA A 16 7.32 10.46 21.15
C ALA A 16 6.76 9.85 22.43
N CYS A 17 5.75 8.99 22.35
CA CYS A 17 5.45 8.01 23.37
C CYS A 17 6.30 6.77 23.10
N ALA A 18 7.30 6.55 23.94
CA ALA A 18 8.13 5.36 23.93
C ALA A 18 7.28 4.13 24.27
N SER A 19 6.97 3.32 23.26
CA SER A 19 6.48 1.95 23.41
C SER A 19 7.44 1.07 22.63
N GLY A 20 8.18 0.23 23.35
CA GLY A 20 9.22 -0.62 22.78
C GLY A 20 8.67 -1.63 21.78
N ILE A 21 8.98 -1.43 20.52
CA ILE A 21 8.92 -2.42 19.46
C ILE A 21 10.36 -2.62 19.00
N SER A 22 10.84 -3.86 19.11
CA SER A 22 12.17 -4.27 18.68
C SER A 22 12.36 -3.97 17.18
N GLN A 23 13.04 -2.86 16.88
CA GLN A 23 13.44 -2.50 15.53
C GLN A 23 14.73 -3.27 15.20
N THR A 24 14.67 -4.10 14.17
CA THR A 24 15.89 -4.54 13.47
C THR A 24 16.57 -3.29 12.91
N GLN A 25 17.66 -2.88 13.55
CA GLN A 25 18.50 -1.76 13.10
C GLN A 25 19.07 -2.09 11.72
N GLN A 26 18.49 -1.51 10.67
CA GLN A 26 19.15 -1.42 9.38
C GLN A 26 20.35 -0.47 9.50
N LYS A 27 21.52 -0.96 9.04
CA LYS A 27 22.76 -0.22 8.93
C LYS A 27 22.51 1.08 8.16
N PRO A 28 22.98 2.27 8.60
CA PRO A 28 22.73 3.52 7.91
C PRO A 28 23.29 3.45 6.47
N GLN A 29 22.40 3.47 5.49
CA GLN A 29 22.77 3.60 4.09
C GLN A 29 23.20 5.05 3.82
N GLY A 30 24.27 5.25 3.04
CA GLY A 30 24.77 6.58 2.67
C GLY A 30 23.87 7.33 1.70
N SER A 31 23.04 6.61 0.93
CA SER A 31 22.09 7.15 -0.05
C SER A 31 20.72 6.50 0.12
N LEU A 32 19.66 7.28 -0.07
CA LEU A 32 18.28 6.82 -0.15
C LEU A 32 17.89 6.71 -1.61
N HIS A 33 17.31 5.57 -2.01
CA HIS A 33 16.87 5.32 -3.38
C HIS A 33 15.37 5.10 -3.39
N ILE A 34 14.63 5.98 -4.07
CA ILE A 34 13.18 5.99 -4.07
C ILE A 34 12.70 5.83 -5.51
N SER A 35 12.12 4.67 -5.83
CA SER A 35 11.63 4.33 -7.17
C SER A 35 10.12 4.37 -7.25
N VAL A 36 9.60 4.59 -8.45
CA VAL A 36 8.21 4.30 -8.82
C VAL A 36 8.22 2.95 -9.53
N PRO A 37 7.27 2.04 -9.26
CA PRO A 37 7.15 0.80 -10.02
C PRO A 37 7.07 1.07 -11.51
N ASP A 38 7.71 0.20 -12.30
CA ASP A 38 7.76 0.25 -13.76
C ASP A 38 8.55 1.42 -14.36
N GLU A 39 9.25 2.20 -13.54
CA GLU A 39 10.17 3.22 -14.02
C GLU A 39 11.63 2.71 -14.06
N SER A 40 12.36 3.16 -15.09
CA SER A 40 13.78 2.85 -15.24
C SER A 40 14.69 3.82 -14.47
N TRP A 41 14.14 4.64 -13.59
CA TRP A 41 14.84 5.65 -12.83
C TRP A 41 14.44 5.67 -11.36
N VAL A 42 15.28 6.27 -10.52
CA VAL A 42 15.02 6.47 -9.09
C VAL A 42 15.37 7.90 -8.70
N VAL A 43 14.70 8.39 -7.64
CA VAL A 43 15.17 9.56 -6.90
C VAL A 43 16.23 9.09 -5.92
N GLN A 44 17.48 9.45 -6.18
CA GLN A 44 18.60 9.23 -5.27
C GLN A 44 18.79 10.47 -4.42
N ILE A 45 18.85 10.29 -3.09
CA ILE A 45 19.14 11.35 -2.13
C ILE A 45 20.34 10.94 -1.31
N ASP A 46 21.48 11.60 -1.54
CA ASP A 46 22.70 11.36 -0.78
C ASP A 46 22.62 12.08 0.57
N ALA A 47 22.01 11.44 1.53
CA ALA A 47 21.71 11.97 2.85
C ALA A 47 22.15 10.99 3.95
N PRO A 48 23.47 10.99 4.30
CA PRO A 48 23.98 10.08 5.31
C PRO A 48 23.35 10.34 6.68
N GLY A 49 23.07 9.27 7.41
CA GLY A 49 22.49 9.33 8.75
C GLY A 49 20.96 9.41 8.80
N PHE A 50 20.28 9.35 7.67
CA PHE A 50 18.83 9.18 7.64
C PHE A 50 18.44 7.70 7.80
N SER A 51 17.41 7.45 8.60
CA SER A 51 16.79 6.14 8.80
C SER A 51 15.38 6.16 8.23
N ILE A 52 15.01 5.14 7.47
CA ILE A 52 13.68 5.02 6.85
C ILE A 52 12.65 4.71 7.94
N GLU A 53 11.63 5.56 8.07
CA GLU A 53 10.51 5.42 9.00
C GLU A 53 9.27 4.83 8.31
N ARG A 54 9.07 5.23 7.05
CA ARG A 54 7.91 4.80 6.28
C ARG A 54 8.24 4.74 4.80
N ASP A 55 7.77 3.70 4.16
CA ASP A 55 7.82 3.53 2.72
C ASP A 55 6.53 2.81 2.30
N THR A 56 5.62 3.53 1.67
CA THR A 56 4.30 3.00 1.30
C THR A 56 3.96 3.35 -0.14
N LEU A 57 3.42 2.37 -0.86
CA LEU A 57 2.88 2.55 -2.20
C LEU A 57 1.37 2.33 -2.15
N ARG A 58 0.60 3.33 -2.61
CA ARG A 58 -0.88 3.24 -2.70
C ARG A 58 -1.36 3.89 -3.99
N GLN A 59 -2.14 3.18 -4.78
CA GLN A 59 -2.81 3.70 -5.98
C GLN A 59 -1.89 4.46 -6.95
N GLY A 60 -0.65 3.98 -7.13
CA GLY A 60 0.34 4.64 -8.01
C GLY A 60 1.09 5.82 -7.38
N GLN A 61 0.76 6.19 -6.14
CA GLN A 61 1.47 7.18 -5.36
C GLN A 61 2.38 6.49 -4.34
N ARG A 62 3.66 6.85 -4.32
CA ARG A 62 4.59 6.40 -3.29
C ARG A 62 4.81 7.51 -2.28
N TYR A 63 4.67 7.19 -1.00
CA TYR A 63 5.02 8.05 0.10
C TYR A 63 6.20 7.43 0.86
N PHE A 64 7.29 8.18 0.93
CA PHE A 64 8.52 7.80 1.62
C PHE A 64 8.80 8.81 2.72
N MET A 65 9.23 8.36 3.90
CA MET A 65 9.63 9.21 5.01
C MET A 65 10.86 8.63 5.70
N ALA A 66 11.82 9.49 5.97
CA ALA A 66 13.02 9.17 6.72
C ALA A 66 13.34 10.29 7.72
N ASN A 67 14.01 9.96 8.80
CA ASN A 67 14.50 10.93 9.75
C ASN A 67 16.01 10.81 9.97
N ASN A 68 16.62 11.92 10.37
CA ASN A 68 17.98 11.95 10.84
C ASN A 68 17.96 12.36 12.32
N SER A 69 18.07 11.38 13.20
CA SER A 69 17.99 11.59 14.67
C SER A 69 19.08 12.53 15.22
N LYS A 70 20.23 12.62 14.54
CA LYS A 70 21.35 13.48 14.93
C LYS A 70 21.09 14.96 14.62
N SER A 71 20.55 15.26 13.44
CA SER A 71 20.22 16.65 13.04
C SER A 71 18.80 17.06 13.40
N GLY A 72 17.89 16.13 13.65
CA GLY A 72 16.46 16.35 13.87
C GLY A 72 15.70 16.68 12.58
N VAL A 73 16.30 16.46 11.41
CA VAL A 73 15.65 16.69 10.12
C VAL A 73 14.77 15.50 9.76
N VAL A 74 13.54 15.79 9.36
CA VAL A 74 12.61 14.84 8.75
C VAL A 74 12.54 15.13 7.26
N LEU A 75 12.69 14.08 6.44
CA LEU A 75 12.53 14.09 5.01
C LEU A 75 11.30 13.27 4.63
N SER A 76 10.41 13.82 3.84
CA SER A 76 9.39 13.03 3.14
C SER A 76 9.44 13.29 1.64
N VAL A 77 9.18 12.23 0.87
CA VAL A 77 9.12 12.29 -0.59
C VAL A 77 7.83 11.64 -1.03
N THR A 78 7.06 12.35 -1.84
CA THR A 78 5.87 11.81 -2.50
C THR A 78 6.15 11.74 -3.99
N LEU A 79 5.99 10.55 -4.58
CA LEU A 79 6.02 10.33 -6.01
C LEU A 79 4.59 10.07 -6.48
N GLU A 80 4.06 10.89 -7.36
CA GLU A 80 2.69 10.81 -7.86
C GLU A 80 2.66 10.71 -9.38
N ARG A 81 2.19 9.58 -9.89
CA ARG A 81 2.00 9.38 -11.33
C ARG A 81 0.70 10.03 -11.78
N VAL A 82 0.77 10.75 -12.90
CA VAL A 82 -0.41 11.37 -13.51
C VAL A 82 -0.74 10.76 -14.87
N ASN A 83 -1.97 10.96 -15.30
CA ASN A 83 -2.40 10.56 -16.65
C ASN A 83 -1.91 11.60 -17.67
N GLY A 84 -0.84 11.29 -18.37
CA GLY A 84 -0.20 12.18 -19.34
C GLY A 84 1.17 12.63 -18.85
N LYS A 85 1.64 13.78 -19.30
CA LYS A 85 2.93 14.33 -18.93
C LYS A 85 2.79 15.22 -17.69
N ALA A 86 3.67 15.06 -16.72
CA ALA A 86 3.74 15.99 -15.60
C ALA A 86 4.42 17.30 -16.05
N GLU A 87 3.83 18.44 -15.67
CA GLU A 87 4.30 19.76 -16.13
C GLU A 87 4.89 20.57 -14.96
N MET A 88 6.06 21.19 -15.21
CA MET A 88 6.76 22.00 -14.19
C MET A 88 5.93 23.19 -13.70
N GLU A 89 5.04 23.72 -14.53
CA GLU A 89 4.15 24.82 -14.14
C GLU A 89 3.17 24.42 -13.05
N GLU A 90 2.69 23.18 -13.08
CA GLU A 90 1.83 22.64 -12.01
C GLU A 90 2.61 22.46 -10.70
N CYS A 91 3.88 22.04 -10.77
CA CYS A 91 4.81 22.06 -9.64
C CYS A 91 4.90 23.44 -9.00
N ARG A 92 5.20 24.46 -9.80
CA ARG A 92 5.31 25.85 -9.33
C ARG A 92 4.00 26.35 -8.73
N SER A 93 2.89 26.04 -9.37
CA SER A 93 1.54 26.39 -8.86
C SER A 93 1.24 25.71 -7.51
N SER A 94 1.63 24.45 -7.34
CA SER A 94 1.48 23.73 -6.07
C SER A 94 2.30 24.40 -4.95
N LEU A 95 3.55 24.76 -5.23
CA LEU A 95 4.41 25.45 -4.26
C LEU A 95 3.87 26.84 -3.91
N GLN A 96 3.32 27.60 -4.88
CA GLN A 96 2.67 28.88 -4.61
C GLN A 96 1.46 28.74 -3.68
N LYS A 97 0.64 27.70 -3.84
CA LYS A 97 -0.47 27.41 -2.93
C LYS A 97 0.03 27.14 -1.51
N ARG A 98 1.14 26.41 -1.35
CA ARG A 98 1.78 26.18 -0.04
C ARG A 98 2.32 27.47 0.56
N ALA A 99 2.90 28.36 -0.27
CA ALA A 99 3.37 29.68 0.16
C ALA A 99 2.24 30.59 0.64
N ALA A 100 1.03 30.43 0.10
CA ALA A 100 -0.16 31.14 0.56
C ALA A 100 -0.69 30.65 1.91
N GLY A 101 -0.32 29.40 2.30
CA GLY A 101 -0.83 28.72 3.48
C GLY A 101 -2.25 28.15 3.25
N ASP A 102 -2.57 27.11 3.98
CA ASP A 102 -3.89 26.45 3.93
C ASP A 102 -4.84 26.91 5.05
N GLY A 103 -4.38 27.88 5.85
CA GLY A 103 -5.12 28.40 7.01
C GLY A 103 -5.09 27.48 8.25
N GLN A 104 -4.54 26.27 8.16
CA GLN A 104 -4.43 25.34 9.28
C GLN A 104 -3.36 25.79 10.29
N PHE A 105 -2.28 26.37 9.80
CA PHE A 105 -1.19 26.90 10.63
C PHE A 105 -0.85 28.32 10.20
N LYS A 106 -0.49 29.14 11.19
CA LYS A 106 0.10 30.45 10.93
C LYS A 106 1.53 30.24 10.44
N ILE A 107 1.80 30.61 9.20
CA ILE A 107 3.14 30.55 8.62
C ILE A 107 3.79 31.94 8.62
N SER A 108 5.12 31.97 8.65
CA SER A 108 5.93 33.18 8.62
C SER A 108 7.21 32.95 7.82
N ASN A 109 7.92 34.04 7.48
CA ASN A 109 9.17 34.00 6.76
C ASN A 109 9.10 33.21 5.43
N VAL A 110 8.01 33.38 4.71
CA VAL A 110 7.79 32.68 3.43
C VAL A 110 8.78 33.19 2.38
N ARG A 111 9.53 32.27 1.77
CA ARG A 111 10.44 32.55 0.65
C ARG A 111 10.21 31.55 -0.46
N THR A 112 10.23 32.00 -1.71
CA THR A 112 10.24 31.17 -2.91
C THR A 112 11.51 31.43 -3.69
N ARG A 113 12.21 30.40 -4.11
CA ARG A 113 13.45 30.49 -4.90
C ARG A 113 13.68 29.19 -5.66
N ASP A 114 14.70 29.14 -6.46
CA ASP A 114 15.19 27.89 -7.05
C ASP A 114 16.52 27.49 -6.38
N ILE A 115 16.70 26.17 -6.12
CA ILE A 115 17.95 25.57 -5.66
C ILE A 115 18.35 24.53 -6.69
N ASN A 116 19.48 24.69 -7.39
CA ASN A 116 19.88 23.85 -8.51
C ASN A 116 18.76 23.63 -9.54
N ASP A 117 18.12 24.71 -9.96
CA ASP A 117 16.99 24.74 -10.91
C ASP A 117 15.71 24.02 -10.40
N VAL A 118 15.69 23.57 -9.14
CA VAL A 118 14.51 23.00 -8.49
C VAL A 118 13.75 24.11 -7.76
N PRO A 119 12.49 24.38 -8.09
CA PRO A 119 11.68 25.36 -7.40
C PRO A 119 11.38 24.91 -5.96
N VAL A 120 11.53 25.84 -5.03
CA VAL A 120 11.26 25.57 -3.60
C VAL A 120 10.42 26.67 -2.99
N VAL A 121 9.69 26.32 -1.93
CA VAL A 121 9.08 27.23 -0.97
C VAL A 121 9.57 26.89 0.42
N GLU A 122 9.96 27.91 1.16
CA GLU A 122 10.43 27.81 2.54
C GLU A 122 9.56 28.68 3.44
N PHE A 123 9.27 28.20 4.63
CA PHE A 123 8.55 28.97 5.64
C PHE A 123 8.75 28.40 7.06
N LEU A 124 8.40 29.22 8.06
CA LEU A 124 8.35 28.79 9.45
C LEU A 124 6.90 28.63 9.92
N ILE A 125 6.66 27.60 10.73
CA ILE A 125 5.49 27.47 11.59
C ILE A 125 5.97 27.77 13.00
N PRO A 126 5.68 28.96 13.55
CA PRO A 126 6.17 29.33 14.86
C PRO A 126 5.50 28.56 15.98
N GLU A 127 4.23 28.21 15.81
CA GLU A 127 3.38 27.59 16.82
C GLU A 127 2.44 26.57 16.21
N ALA A 128 2.21 25.47 16.89
CA ALA A 128 1.20 24.46 16.56
C ALA A 128 0.34 24.15 17.77
N GLN A 129 -0.97 24.36 17.67
CA GLN A 129 -1.96 24.12 18.74
C GLN A 129 -1.59 24.81 20.07
N GLY A 130 -1.10 26.07 20.03
CA GLY A 130 -0.68 26.83 21.20
C GLY A 130 0.70 26.49 21.75
N ILE A 131 1.42 25.54 21.11
CA ILE A 131 2.76 25.13 21.55
C ILE A 131 3.80 25.75 20.60
N PRO A 132 4.78 26.50 21.08
CA PRO A 132 5.89 27.01 20.29
C PRO A 132 6.71 25.87 19.74
N VAL A 133 6.75 25.70 18.39
CA VAL A 133 7.50 24.63 17.73
C VAL A 133 8.68 25.15 16.92
N GLN A 134 8.59 26.37 16.42
CA GLN A 134 9.60 26.98 15.53
C GLN A 134 10.03 25.98 14.45
N GLN A 135 9.05 25.45 13.70
CA GLN A 135 9.31 24.43 12.68
C GLN A 135 9.68 25.09 11.36
N GLY A 136 10.91 24.85 10.90
CA GLY A 136 11.33 25.18 9.55
C GLY A 136 10.83 24.14 8.56
N ASN A 137 10.36 24.60 7.41
CA ASN A 137 9.87 23.75 6.31
C ASN A 137 10.47 24.21 5.00
N LEU A 138 10.88 23.23 4.17
CA LEU A 138 11.23 23.43 2.77
C LEU A 138 10.45 22.41 1.94
N PHE A 139 9.69 22.89 1.00
CA PHE A 139 9.06 22.07 -0.04
C PHE A 139 9.73 22.31 -1.37
N ALA A 140 10.06 21.24 -2.08
CA ALA A 140 10.59 21.26 -3.43
C ALA A 140 9.75 20.37 -4.33
N CYS A 141 9.62 20.72 -5.60
CA CYS A 141 8.90 19.93 -6.56
C CYS A 141 9.75 19.75 -7.82
N MET A 142 9.88 18.48 -8.25
CA MET A 142 10.56 18.09 -9.48
C MET A 142 9.59 17.31 -10.36
N VAL A 143 9.93 17.17 -11.63
CA VAL A 143 9.13 16.44 -12.62
C VAL A 143 10.04 15.49 -13.38
N ASN A 144 9.61 14.26 -13.54
CA ASN A 144 10.25 13.34 -14.48
C ASN A 144 9.18 12.48 -15.18
N ALA A 145 9.15 12.54 -16.51
CA ALA A 145 8.14 11.90 -17.36
C ALA A 145 6.69 12.25 -16.94
N ASP A 146 5.93 11.30 -16.46
CA ASP A 146 4.55 11.44 -15.96
C ASP A 146 4.45 11.47 -14.42
N VAL A 147 5.58 11.73 -13.74
CA VAL A 147 5.65 11.68 -12.27
C VAL A 147 6.01 13.04 -11.68
N TYR A 148 5.19 13.51 -10.72
CA TYR A 148 5.55 14.57 -9.79
C TYR A 148 6.36 14.00 -8.62
N ILE A 149 7.43 14.71 -8.26
CA ILE A 149 8.33 14.39 -7.15
C ILE A 149 8.24 15.55 -6.16
N ASP A 150 7.48 15.37 -5.10
CA ASP A 150 7.30 16.37 -4.04
C ASP A 150 8.20 16.00 -2.85
N ILE A 151 9.15 16.86 -2.52
CA ILE A 151 10.12 16.68 -1.44
C ILE A 151 9.81 17.67 -0.34
N HIS A 152 9.66 17.18 0.88
CA HIS A 152 9.46 18.02 2.04
C HIS A 152 10.52 17.73 3.11
N LEU A 153 11.23 18.77 3.50
CA LEU A 153 12.17 18.79 4.62
C LEU A 153 11.58 19.61 5.74
N SER A 154 11.61 19.08 6.95
CA SER A 154 11.16 19.82 8.14
C SER A 154 12.04 19.56 9.34
N LYS A 155 12.08 20.53 10.24
CA LYS A 155 12.81 20.45 11.52
C LYS A 155 12.15 21.35 12.56
N VAL A 156 11.84 20.81 13.73
CA VAL A 156 11.39 21.59 14.89
C VAL A 156 12.59 22.26 15.58
N GLN A 157 12.35 23.37 16.28
CA GLN A 157 13.39 24.20 16.88
C GLN A 157 14.43 24.67 15.83
N PHE A 158 13.92 25.01 14.65
CA PHE A 158 14.72 25.42 13.50
C PHE A 158 15.44 26.74 13.78
N GLN A 159 16.69 26.82 13.38
CA GLN A 159 17.54 28.00 13.49
C GLN A 159 18.12 28.34 12.12
N ALA A 160 18.57 29.58 11.91
CA ALA A 160 19.12 30.03 10.63
C ALA A 160 20.30 29.16 10.14
N LYS A 161 21.11 28.60 11.04
CA LYS A 161 22.20 27.68 10.70
C LYS A 161 21.71 26.35 10.09
N ASP A 162 20.44 26.00 10.31
CA ASP A 162 19.87 24.73 9.81
C ASP A 162 19.45 24.84 8.33
N GLU A 163 19.38 26.04 7.75
CA GLU A 163 19.06 26.23 6.34
C GLU A 163 20.03 25.42 5.44
N SER A 164 21.30 25.42 5.76
CA SER A 164 22.32 24.67 5.01
C SER A 164 22.10 23.15 5.03
N LEU A 165 21.43 22.60 6.05
CA LEU A 165 21.08 21.17 6.11
C LEU A 165 20.04 20.84 5.05
N PHE A 166 18.99 21.66 4.92
CA PHE A 166 17.96 21.47 3.91
C PHE A 166 18.51 21.62 2.50
N GLU A 167 19.29 22.68 2.27
CA GLU A 167 19.95 22.89 1.00
C GLU A 167 20.88 21.73 0.61
N THR A 168 21.65 21.20 1.57
CA THR A 168 22.55 20.09 1.30
C THR A 168 21.79 18.84 0.88
N VAL A 169 20.69 18.50 1.55
CA VAL A 169 19.85 17.35 1.17
C VAL A 169 19.30 17.54 -0.23
N LEU A 170 18.76 18.73 -0.55
CA LEU A 170 18.18 18.99 -1.87
C LEU A 170 19.24 19.04 -2.98
N LYS A 171 20.40 19.68 -2.74
CA LYS A 171 21.51 19.71 -3.71
C LYS A 171 22.06 18.33 -4.04
N ASN A 172 21.95 17.39 -3.10
CA ASN A 172 22.38 15.99 -3.25
C ASN A 172 21.20 15.06 -3.63
N THR A 173 20.13 15.64 -4.18
CA THR A 173 18.99 14.89 -4.72
C THR A 173 19.08 14.87 -6.22
N HIS A 174 19.08 13.68 -6.80
CA HIS A 174 19.25 13.45 -8.23
C HIS A 174 18.24 12.45 -8.76
N ILE A 175 17.85 12.58 -10.01
CA ILE A 175 17.15 11.54 -10.76
C ILE A 175 18.21 10.78 -11.54
N VAL A 176 18.33 9.48 -11.26
CA VAL A 176 19.36 8.62 -11.88
C VAL A 176 18.69 7.37 -12.47
N GLU A 177 19.37 6.71 -13.42
CA GLU A 177 18.90 5.41 -13.90
C GLU A 177 18.87 4.39 -12.77
N ALA A 178 17.80 3.59 -12.72
CA ALA A 178 17.66 2.53 -11.72
C ALA A 178 18.68 1.43 -11.97
N SER A 179 19.44 1.07 -10.95
CA SER A 179 20.29 -0.11 -10.96
C SER A 179 19.52 -1.35 -10.46
N ALA A 180 20.06 -2.54 -10.70
CA ALA A 180 19.47 -3.78 -10.18
C ALA A 180 19.30 -3.80 -8.64
N ASN A 181 20.03 -2.94 -7.92
CA ASN A 181 19.96 -2.80 -6.47
C ASN A 181 18.95 -1.73 -6.01
N ASP A 182 18.40 -0.95 -6.92
CA ASP A 182 17.47 0.17 -6.65
C ASP A 182 16.00 -0.25 -6.70
N ALA A 183 15.74 -1.50 -7.04
CA ALA A 183 14.41 -2.06 -6.80
C ALA A 183 14.03 -1.72 -5.35
N PRO A 184 12.82 -1.15 -5.08
CA PRO A 184 12.42 -0.80 -3.72
C PRO A 184 12.74 -1.97 -2.82
N ALA A 185 13.21 -1.70 -1.59
CA ALA A 185 13.55 -2.75 -0.62
C ALA A 185 12.40 -3.75 -0.42
N ASN A 186 11.22 -3.41 -0.89
CA ASN A 186 10.01 -4.24 -0.98
C ASN A 186 9.60 -4.60 -2.42
N ALA A 187 10.35 -4.19 -3.48
CA ALA A 187 10.07 -4.66 -4.84
C ALA A 187 10.28 -6.17 -4.88
N GLY A 188 9.22 -6.89 -5.22
CA GLY A 188 9.23 -8.35 -5.13
C GLY A 188 9.01 -8.88 -3.70
N SER A 189 8.74 -8.06 -2.69
CA SER A 189 8.26 -8.55 -1.40
C SER A 189 6.85 -9.12 -1.56
N ALA A 190 6.49 -10.10 -0.73
CA ALA A 190 5.13 -10.65 -0.75
C ALA A 190 4.06 -9.56 -0.60
N ARG A 191 4.32 -8.52 0.20
CA ARG A 191 3.41 -7.38 0.38
C ARG A 191 3.24 -6.55 -0.90
N GLN A 192 4.33 -6.23 -1.59
CA GLN A 192 4.26 -5.45 -2.84
C GLN A 192 3.54 -6.24 -3.93
N LEU A 193 3.92 -7.49 -4.12
CA LEU A 193 3.29 -8.40 -5.07
C LEU A 193 1.79 -8.62 -4.76
N PHE A 194 1.42 -8.70 -3.48
CA PHE A 194 0.03 -8.71 -3.05
C PHE A 194 -0.72 -7.44 -3.48
N VAL A 195 -0.12 -6.26 -3.30
CA VAL A 195 -0.74 -4.98 -3.72
C VAL A 195 -0.91 -4.92 -5.23
N ASP A 196 0.09 -5.38 -5.99
CA ASP A 196 0.04 -5.37 -7.47
C ASP A 196 -1.05 -6.32 -7.98
N GLY A 197 -1.14 -7.52 -7.41
CA GLY A 197 -2.22 -8.47 -7.70
C GLY A 197 -3.59 -7.90 -7.36
N SER A 198 -3.71 -7.23 -6.20
CA SER A 198 -4.97 -6.63 -5.75
C SER A 198 -5.45 -5.51 -6.68
N ARG A 199 -4.51 -4.76 -7.26
CA ARG A 199 -4.84 -3.70 -8.23
C ARG A 199 -5.45 -4.26 -9.52
N ALA A 200 -4.93 -5.35 -10.04
CA ALA A 200 -5.50 -6.03 -11.21
C ALA A 200 -6.84 -6.69 -10.86
N TYR A 201 -6.90 -7.38 -9.72
CA TYR A 201 -8.09 -8.07 -9.23
C TYR A 201 -9.30 -7.13 -9.07
N THR A 202 -9.11 -5.97 -8.43
CA THR A 202 -10.19 -4.98 -8.20
C THR A 202 -10.70 -4.33 -9.49
N LYS A 203 -9.92 -4.38 -10.58
CA LYS A 203 -10.34 -3.96 -11.92
C LYS A 203 -11.09 -5.06 -12.68
N GLY A 204 -11.22 -6.27 -12.09
CA GLY A 204 -11.78 -7.44 -12.77
C GLY A 204 -10.81 -8.11 -13.74
N ASP A 205 -9.55 -7.68 -13.79
CA ASP A 205 -8.52 -8.33 -14.61
C ASP A 205 -7.86 -9.48 -13.83
N PHE A 206 -8.61 -10.56 -13.71
CA PHE A 206 -8.20 -11.73 -12.93
C PHE A 206 -6.97 -12.43 -13.53
N ALA A 207 -6.85 -12.44 -14.85
CA ALA A 207 -5.70 -13.06 -15.52
C ALA A 207 -4.40 -12.32 -15.17
N SER A 208 -4.40 -10.99 -15.20
CA SER A 208 -3.24 -10.16 -14.82
C SER A 208 -2.98 -10.15 -13.31
N ALA A 209 -3.98 -10.48 -12.47
CA ALA A 209 -3.79 -10.60 -11.02
C ALA A 209 -3.02 -11.87 -10.61
N ILE A 210 -3.11 -12.96 -11.40
CA ILE A 210 -2.51 -14.25 -11.05
C ILE A 210 -0.98 -14.17 -10.89
N PRO A 211 -0.18 -13.64 -11.83
CA PRO A 211 1.28 -13.66 -11.70
C PRO A 211 1.81 -12.99 -10.43
N PRO A 212 1.43 -11.77 -10.08
CA PRO A 212 1.91 -11.12 -8.85
C PRO A 212 1.37 -11.82 -7.59
N TYR A 213 0.12 -12.24 -7.55
CA TYR A 213 -0.40 -13.00 -6.42
C TYR A 213 0.30 -14.35 -6.23
N GLN A 214 0.60 -15.07 -7.33
CA GLN A 214 1.32 -16.34 -7.26
C GLN A 214 2.72 -16.16 -6.70
N GLN A 215 3.44 -15.11 -7.14
CA GLN A 215 4.77 -14.80 -6.60
C GLN A 215 4.69 -14.42 -5.11
N ALA A 216 3.70 -13.61 -4.70
CA ALA A 216 3.46 -13.30 -3.29
C ALA A 216 3.22 -14.56 -2.46
N PHE A 217 2.37 -15.46 -2.96
CA PHE A 217 2.03 -16.72 -2.34
C PHE A 217 3.26 -17.64 -2.19
N ASP A 218 4.11 -17.73 -3.22
CA ASP A 218 5.32 -18.54 -3.19
C ASP A 218 6.36 -18.00 -2.20
N LEU A 219 6.44 -16.67 -2.04
CA LEU A 219 7.27 -16.05 -1.00
C LEU A 219 6.72 -16.35 0.40
N GLU A 220 5.41 -16.20 0.62
CA GLU A 220 4.76 -16.48 1.91
C GLU A 220 4.86 -17.96 2.32
N LYS A 221 4.87 -18.89 1.36
CA LYS A 221 5.17 -20.31 1.65
C LYS A 221 6.59 -20.54 2.15
N LYS A 222 7.56 -19.76 1.67
CA LYS A 222 8.96 -19.85 2.11
C LYS A 222 9.18 -19.16 3.44
N GLN A 223 8.63 -17.97 3.60
CA GLN A 223 8.78 -17.14 4.79
C GLN A 223 7.53 -16.27 4.96
N ARG A 224 6.78 -16.49 6.04
CA ARG A 224 5.58 -15.70 6.35
C ARG A 224 5.98 -14.29 6.78
N THR A 225 5.54 -13.29 6.00
CA THR A 225 5.81 -11.86 6.22
C THR A 225 4.53 -11.03 6.24
N LEU A 226 3.42 -11.55 5.68
CA LEU A 226 2.11 -10.92 5.72
C LEU A 226 1.41 -11.23 7.05
N ASP A 227 0.58 -10.31 7.50
CA ASP A 227 -0.33 -10.58 8.61
C ASP A 227 -1.42 -11.60 8.20
N GLN A 228 -2.15 -12.11 9.17
CA GLN A 228 -3.17 -13.14 8.95
C GLN A 228 -4.25 -12.67 7.97
N THR A 229 -4.72 -11.42 8.08
CA THR A 229 -5.76 -10.87 7.21
C THR A 229 -5.27 -10.78 5.76
N MET A 230 -4.07 -10.25 5.54
CA MET A 230 -3.48 -10.18 4.21
C MET A 230 -3.22 -11.56 3.61
N THR A 231 -2.79 -12.52 4.43
CA THR A 231 -2.58 -13.92 4.00
C THR A 231 -3.89 -14.56 3.55
N ARG A 232 -4.99 -14.36 4.31
CA ARG A 232 -6.33 -14.83 3.93
C ARG A 232 -6.78 -14.24 2.61
N VAL A 233 -6.68 -12.91 2.45
CA VAL A 233 -7.06 -12.20 1.21
C VAL A 233 -6.20 -12.63 0.03
N LEU A 234 -4.89 -12.85 0.22
CA LEU A 234 -4.00 -13.34 -0.83
C LEU A 234 -4.45 -14.70 -1.35
N ILE A 235 -4.71 -15.64 -0.44
CA ILE A 235 -5.12 -17.01 -0.78
C ILE A 235 -6.50 -17.00 -1.45
N ASP A 236 -7.41 -16.21 -0.91
CA ASP A 236 -8.77 -16.10 -1.43
C ASP A 236 -8.78 -15.55 -2.85
N ASN A 237 -8.16 -14.37 -3.05
CA ASN A 237 -8.13 -13.72 -4.35
C ASN A 237 -7.34 -14.51 -5.41
N LEU A 238 -6.23 -15.14 -5.03
CA LEU A 238 -5.45 -15.97 -5.96
C LEU A 238 -6.25 -17.21 -6.39
N GLY A 239 -6.88 -17.90 -5.43
CA GLY A 239 -7.72 -19.06 -5.71
C GLY A 239 -8.92 -18.69 -6.58
N MET A 240 -9.60 -17.57 -6.26
CA MET A 240 -10.71 -17.04 -7.05
C MET A 240 -10.27 -16.65 -8.46
N ALA A 241 -9.12 -15.98 -8.63
CA ALA A 241 -8.59 -15.61 -9.94
C ALA A 241 -8.33 -16.85 -10.80
N TYR A 242 -7.76 -17.92 -10.24
CA TYR A 242 -7.62 -19.20 -10.94
C TYR A 242 -8.96 -19.83 -11.29
N GLY A 243 -9.93 -19.82 -10.35
CA GLY A 243 -11.27 -20.36 -10.58
C GLY A 243 -11.99 -19.64 -11.73
N ILE A 244 -12.05 -18.32 -11.68
CA ILE A 244 -12.71 -17.47 -12.70
C ILE A 244 -12.05 -17.62 -14.08
N THR A 245 -10.73 -17.79 -14.12
CA THR A 245 -10.00 -18.05 -15.38
C THR A 245 -10.05 -19.51 -15.84
N GLY A 246 -10.82 -20.36 -15.17
CA GLY A 246 -11.09 -21.74 -15.55
C GLY A 246 -10.09 -22.78 -15.01
N ASN A 247 -9.09 -22.37 -14.23
CA ASN A 247 -8.12 -23.32 -13.66
C ASN A 247 -8.58 -23.83 -12.28
N LEU A 248 -9.66 -24.61 -12.28
CA LEU A 248 -10.26 -25.17 -11.05
C LEU A 248 -9.30 -26.06 -10.24
N GLY A 249 -8.31 -26.69 -10.90
CA GLY A 249 -7.29 -27.48 -10.23
C GLY A 249 -6.38 -26.63 -9.34
N LYS A 250 -5.88 -25.54 -9.88
CA LYS A 250 -5.06 -24.58 -9.15
C LYS A 250 -5.86 -23.86 -8.06
N ALA A 251 -7.10 -23.46 -8.33
CA ALA A 251 -7.98 -22.89 -7.33
C ALA A 251 -8.11 -23.81 -6.10
N ALA A 252 -8.41 -25.09 -6.32
CA ALA A 252 -8.51 -26.08 -5.24
C ALA A 252 -7.19 -26.24 -4.46
N GLU A 253 -6.03 -26.27 -5.15
CA GLU A 253 -4.71 -26.34 -4.51
C GLU A 253 -4.48 -25.16 -3.55
N ILE A 254 -4.76 -23.94 -4.01
CA ILE A 254 -4.57 -22.71 -3.23
C ILE A 254 -5.49 -22.69 -2.01
N PHE A 255 -6.78 -22.98 -2.15
CA PHE A 255 -7.71 -23.00 -1.03
C PHE A 255 -7.41 -24.13 -0.03
N ASN A 256 -6.99 -25.32 -0.50
CA ASN A 256 -6.56 -26.39 0.41
C ASN A 256 -5.31 -26.02 1.20
N TYR A 257 -4.37 -25.29 0.61
CA TYR A 257 -3.28 -24.70 1.37
C TYR A 257 -3.81 -23.73 2.44
N GLY A 258 -4.77 -22.87 2.09
CA GLY A 258 -5.45 -21.99 3.06
C GLY A 258 -6.02 -22.77 4.25
N VAL A 259 -6.77 -23.81 3.99
CA VAL A 259 -7.31 -24.71 5.04
C VAL A 259 -6.19 -25.32 5.89
N SER A 260 -5.07 -25.69 5.30
CA SER A 260 -3.94 -26.31 6.03
C SER A 260 -3.28 -25.36 7.04
N ILE A 261 -3.30 -24.04 6.77
CA ILE A 261 -2.65 -23.06 7.62
C ILE A 261 -3.61 -22.29 8.53
N ASP A 262 -4.90 -22.27 8.18
CA ASP A 262 -5.97 -21.60 8.94
C ASP A 262 -7.27 -22.42 8.83
N PRO A 263 -7.33 -23.57 9.55
CA PRO A 263 -8.42 -24.54 9.43
C PRO A 263 -9.78 -24.03 9.95
N ASN A 264 -9.79 -22.90 10.65
CA ASN A 264 -11.02 -22.32 11.18
C ASN A 264 -11.61 -21.24 10.27
N TYR A 265 -10.91 -20.79 9.25
CA TYR A 265 -11.42 -19.74 8.37
C TYR A 265 -12.42 -20.29 7.34
N PRO A 266 -13.70 -19.90 7.43
CA PRO A 266 -14.79 -20.57 6.70
C PRO A 266 -14.75 -20.36 5.20
N LEU A 267 -14.25 -19.20 4.70
CA LEU A 267 -14.32 -18.90 3.27
C LEU A 267 -13.43 -19.81 2.44
N PHE A 268 -12.35 -20.36 2.99
CA PHE A 268 -11.56 -21.36 2.25
C PHE A 268 -12.37 -22.61 1.94
N TYR A 269 -13.16 -23.10 2.91
CA TYR A 269 -14.05 -24.24 2.69
C TYR A 269 -15.17 -23.89 1.71
N TYR A 270 -15.74 -22.69 1.83
CA TYR A 270 -16.77 -22.23 0.92
C TYR A 270 -16.26 -22.19 -0.52
N ASN A 271 -15.08 -21.63 -0.77
CA ASN A 271 -14.48 -21.54 -2.09
C ASN A 271 -14.09 -22.93 -2.66
N ILE A 272 -13.69 -23.88 -1.81
CA ILE A 272 -13.52 -25.27 -2.26
C ILE A 272 -14.87 -25.86 -2.69
N ALA A 273 -15.95 -25.57 -1.96
CA ALA A 273 -17.29 -26.00 -2.36
C ALA A 273 -17.69 -25.41 -3.71
N CYS A 274 -17.36 -24.14 -4.00
CA CYS A 274 -17.57 -23.52 -5.31
C CYS A 274 -16.82 -24.27 -6.41
N VAL A 275 -15.57 -24.67 -6.17
CA VAL A 275 -14.80 -25.48 -7.14
C VAL A 275 -15.50 -26.80 -7.46
N TYR A 276 -16.11 -27.46 -6.47
CA TYR A 276 -16.88 -28.67 -6.68
C TYR A 276 -18.23 -28.40 -7.33
N GLY A 277 -18.85 -27.25 -7.05
CA GLY A 277 -20.04 -26.78 -7.75
C GLY A 277 -19.81 -26.61 -9.25
N GLU A 278 -18.69 -25.98 -9.62
CA GLU A 278 -18.28 -25.85 -11.03
C GLU A 278 -17.98 -27.19 -11.71
N LYS A 279 -17.60 -28.22 -10.95
CA LYS A 279 -17.38 -29.59 -11.42
C LYS A 279 -18.65 -30.45 -11.44
N ASP A 280 -19.80 -29.89 -11.00
CA ASP A 280 -21.07 -30.60 -10.84
C ASP A 280 -21.01 -31.78 -9.84
N ASP A 281 -20.13 -31.64 -8.83
CA ASP A 281 -19.93 -32.65 -7.79
C ASP A 281 -20.68 -32.24 -6.50
N ALA A 282 -21.95 -32.63 -6.41
CA ALA A 282 -22.83 -32.26 -5.33
C ALA A 282 -22.36 -32.80 -3.96
N GLU A 283 -21.81 -34.01 -3.90
CA GLU A 283 -21.40 -34.64 -2.64
C GLU A 283 -20.25 -33.88 -1.98
N ASN A 284 -19.19 -33.57 -2.75
CA ASN A 284 -18.08 -32.82 -2.25
C ASN A 284 -18.48 -31.36 -1.96
N ALA A 285 -19.29 -30.73 -2.81
CA ALA A 285 -19.80 -29.37 -2.55
C ALA A 285 -20.56 -29.30 -1.23
N ILE A 286 -21.47 -30.26 -0.95
CA ILE A 286 -22.20 -30.36 0.32
C ILE A 286 -21.22 -30.48 1.50
N SER A 287 -20.27 -31.41 1.42
CA SER A 287 -19.31 -31.67 2.48
C SER A 287 -18.52 -30.41 2.87
N TYR A 288 -18.06 -29.67 1.88
CA TYR A 288 -17.30 -28.45 2.13
C TYR A 288 -18.17 -27.26 2.57
N LEU A 289 -19.41 -27.13 2.08
CA LEU A 289 -20.37 -26.15 2.59
C LEU A 289 -20.69 -26.40 4.08
N GLN A 290 -20.89 -27.65 4.49
CA GLN A 290 -21.11 -27.97 5.90
C GLN A 290 -19.94 -27.50 6.77
N LYS A 291 -18.69 -27.80 6.38
CA LYS A 291 -17.49 -27.32 7.07
C LYS A 291 -17.40 -25.79 7.12
N ALA A 292 -17.74 -25.11 6.01
CA ALA A 292 -17.75 -23.65 5.96
C ALA A 292 -18.75 -23.09 6.99
N PHE A 293 -19.96 -23.62 7.05
CA PHE A 293 -21.01 -23.15 7.97
C PHE A 293 -20.75 -23.56 9.43
N GLU A 294 -20.10 -24.68 9.70
CA GLU A 294 -19.62 -25.06 11.04
C GLU A 294 -18.63 -24.02 11.58
N ASN A 295 -17.81 -23.42 10.71
CA ASN A 295 -16.82 -22.42 11.08
C ASN A 295 -17.30 -20.97 10.90
N LYS A 296 -18.57 -20.72 10.58
CA LYS A 296 -19.09 -19.38 10.22
C LYS A 296 -18.82 -18.27 11.24
N ALA A 297 -18.61 -18.62 12.50
CA ALA A 297 -18.29 -17.66 13.56
C ALA A 297 -16.88 -17.05 13.42
N HIS A 298 -16.02 -17.60 12.56
CA HIS A 298 -14.63 -17.19 12.38
C HIS A 298 -14.40 -16.32 11.13
N VAL A 299 -15.47 -15.80 10.52
CA VAL A 299 -15.32 -14.73 9.50
C VAL A 299 -14.64 -13.51 10.11
N VAL A 300 -13.84 -12.78 9.32
CA VAL A 300 -13.25 -11.53 9.80
C VAL A 300 -14.32 -10.44 9.95
N PRO A 301 -14.13 -9.48 10.87
CA PRO A 301 -15.06 -8.38 11.04
C PRO A 301 -15.31 -7.65 9.70
N GLY A 302 -16.57 -7.55 9.29
CA GLY A 302 -17.00 -6.93 8.04
C GLY A 302 -17.21 -7.92 6.88
N GLU A 303 -16.72 -9.15 6.96
CA GLU A 303 -17.05 -10.22 6.01
C GLU A 303 -18.38 -10.91 6.38
N LYS A 304 -19.01 -11.50 5.38
CA LYS A 304 -20.22 -12.30 5.55
C LYS A 304 -20.06 -13.61 4.80
N MET A 305 -20.62 -14.67 5.38
CA MET A 305 -20.78 -15.93 4.65
C MET A 305 -21.66 -15.71 3.43
N PRO A 306 -21.19 -16.09 2.21
CA PRO A 306 -22.03 -16.01 1.02
C PRO A 306 -23.24 -16.96 1.12
N ASP A 307 -24.29 -16.64 0.36
CA ASP A 307 -25.48 -17.50 0.28
C ASP A 307 -25.36 -18.46 -0.91
N PRO A 308 -25.19 -19.76 -0.67
CA PRO A 308 -24.99 -20.74 -1.75
C PRO A 308 -26.18 -20.84 -2.71
N ARG A 309 -27.38 -20.38 -2.32
CA ARG A 309 -28.60 -20.41 -3.16
C ARG A 309 -28.55 -19.38 -4.30
N THR A 310 -27.73 -18.35 -4.15
CA THR A 310 -27.59 -17.24 -5.13
C THR A 310 -26.21 -17.17 -5.74
N ASP A 311 -25.32 -18.10 -5.39
CA ASP A 311 -23.96 -18.15 -5.92
C ASP A 311 -23.95 -18.95 -7.26
N ASP A 312 -23.44 -18.32 -8.29
CA ASP A 312 -23.43 -18.87 -9.66
C ASP A 312 -22.71 -20.21 -9.75
N SER A 313 -21.70 -20.45 -8.90
CA SER A 313 -20.95 -21.72 -8.86
C SER A 313 -21.85 -22.93 -8.57
N PHE A 314 -22.99 -22.74 -7.93
CA PHE A 314 -23.91 -23.82 -7.58
C PHE A 314 -25.16 -23.90 -8.49
N THR A 315 -25.27 -23.07 -9.54
CA THR A 315 -26.46 -23.02 -10.41
C THR A 315 -26.88 -24.39 -10.93
N ARG A 316 -25.91 -25.27 -11.30
CA ARG A 316 -26.19 -26.62 -11.77
C ARG A 316 -26.68 -27.52 -10.64
N LEU A 317 -26.07 -27.40 -9.46
CA LEU A 317 -26.40 -28.19 -8.27
C LEU A 317 -27.76 -27.84 -7.66
N MET A 318 -28.32 -26.66 -7.96
CA MET A 318 -29.67 -26.28 -7.54
C MET A 318 -30.78 -27.13 -8.19
N LYS A 319 -30.42 -28.02 -9.14
CA LYS A 319 -31.33 -29.06 -9.69
C LYS A 319 -31.27 -30.38 -8.90
N ASN A 320 -30.35 -30.50 -7.96
CA ASN A 320 -30.17 -31.69 -7.12
C ASN A 320 -30.92 -31.51 -5.81
N ASP A 321 -31.98 -32.29 -5.58
CA ASP A 321 -32.85 -32.19 -4.41
C ASP A 321 -32.10 -32.32 -3.07
N ARG A 322 -31.06 -33.18 -3.01
CA ARG A 322 -30.22 -33.33 -1.82
C ARG A 322 -29.42 -32.08 -1.54
N PHE A 323 -28.80 -31.50 -2.56
CA PHE A 323 -28.07 -30.25 -2.44
C PHE A 323 -28.96 -29.12 -1.95
N VAL A 324 -30.12 -28.93 -2.57
CA VAL A 324 -31.10 -27.88 -2.20
C VAL A 324 -31.56 -28.06 -0.75
N LYS A 325 -31.86 -29.27 -0.32
CA LYS A 325 -32.27 -29.58 1.06
C LYS A 325 -31.20 -29.19 2.07
N VAL A 326 -29.93 -29.55 1.79
CA VAL A 326 -28.82 -29.24 2.72
C VAL A 326 -28.56 -27.73 2.78
N VAL A 327 -28.46 -27.07 1.64
CA VAL A 327 -28.23 -25.64 1.58
C VAL A 327 -29.33 -24.86 2.29
N THR A 328 -30.60 -25.24 2.12
CA THR A 328 -31.71 -24.61 2.81
C THR A 328 -31.59 -24.76 4.32
N SER A 329 -31.21 -25.96 4.81
CA SER A 329 -30.99 -26.23 6.23
C SER A 329 -29.82 -25.38 6.79
N LEU A 330 -28.71 -25.28 6.10
CA LEU A 330 -27.56 -24.47 6.52
C LEU A 330 -27.92 -23.00 6.67
N MET A 331 -28.74 -22.46 5.77
CA MET A 331 -29.17 -21.07 5.83
C MET A 331 -30.17 -20.79 6.94
N GLN A 332 -31.02 -21.78 7.33
CA GLN A 332 -31.96 -21.65 8.44
C GLN A 332 -31.29 -21.74 9.82
N SER A 333 -30.23 -22.55 9.94
CA SER A 333 -29.47 -22.70 11.21
C SER A 333 -28.53 -21.49 11.47
N GLY A 334 -28.54 -20.51 10.60
CA GLY A 334 -27.71 -19.30 10.68
C GLY A 334 -28.44 -18.04 11.16
N GLN A 335 -29.75 -18.12 11.41
CA GLN A 335 -30.53 -17.02 12.01
C GLN A 335 -30.54 -17.22 13.56
#